data_d4a8580834558b8fb49e0c46d898e5bd
#
_entry.id   d4a8580834558b8fb49e0c46d898e5bd
#
_cell.length_a   1.000
_cell.length_b   1.000
_cell.length_c   1.000
_cell.angle_alpha   90.00
_cell.angle_beta   90.00
_cell.angle_gamma   90.00
#
_symmetry.space_group_name_H-M   'P 1'
#
loop_
_entity.id
_entity.type
_entity.pdbx_description
1 polymer ?
#
loop_
_entity_poly.entity_id
_entity_poly.type
_entity_poly.pdbx_seq_one_letter_code
_entity_poly.pdbx_strand_id
1 'polypeptide(L)' 'MLRPAQVFQAGSLVRVMAQGGGFQVSADGQALSAGILGQAVRVKMDNGRVMTGTVIDARTVKVDI' A
#
# COMPACT_ATOMS: atom_id res chain seq x y z
N MET A 1 -2.13 20.84 17.93
CA MET A 1 -3.12 20.31 16.99
C MET A 1 -2.59 19.05 16.33
N LEU A 2 -3.38 18.02 16.38
CA LEU A 2 -3.00 16.72 15.80
C LEU A 2 -3.54 16.61 14.39
N ARG A 3 -2.68 16.19 13.48
CA ARG A 3 -3.10 15.88 12.12
C ARG A 3 -2.93 14.40 11.87
N PRO A 4 -3.73 13.83 10.95
CA PRO A 4 -3.48 12.46 10.52
C PRO A 4 -2.05 12.37 9.99
N ALA A 5 -1.33 11.37 10.42
CA ALA A 5 0.03 11.18 9.95
C ALA A 5 0.00 10.51 8.59
N GLN A 6 0.37 11.25 7.56
CA GLN A 6 0.60 10.65 6.26
C GLN A 6 1.92 9.90 6.31
N VAL A 7 1.87 8.62 6.00
CA VAL A 7 3.09 7.80 5.99
C VAL A 7 3.78 7.83 4.64
N PHE A 8 3.05 8.17 3.58
CA PHE A 8 3.63 8.40 2.26
C PHE A 8 2.68 9.25 1.43
N GLN A 9 3.20 9.77 0.32
CA GLN A 9 2.45 10.63 -0.58
C GLN A 9 2.13 9.90 -1.88
N ALA A 10 1.20 10.47 -2.66
CA ALA A 10 0.91 9.96 -3.99
C ALA A 10 2.19 9.98 -4.83
N GLY A 11 2.43 8.90 -5.55
CA GLY A 11 3.63 8.73 -6.35
C GLY A 11 4.79 8.09 -5.62
N SER A 12 4.67 7.88 -4.32
CA SER A 12 5.73 7.22 -3.55
C SER A 12 5.78 5.73 -3.86
N LEU A 13 6.98 5.18 -3.84
CA LEU A 13 7.17 3.75 -3.96
C LEU A 13 6.88 3.10 -2.62
N VAL A 14 6.04 2.08 -2.65
CA VAL A 14 5.65 1.35 -1.44
C VAL A 14 5.84 -0.13 -1.67
N ARG A 15 6.02 -0.86 -0.58
CA ARG A 15 6.07 -2.31 -0.64
C ARG A 15 4.66 -2.85 -0.47
N VAL A 16 4.26 -3.68 -1.40
CA VAL A 16 2.95 -4.31 -1.36
C VAL A 16 3.14 -5.75 -0.90
N MET A 17 2.45 -6.10 0.17
CA MET A 17 2.46 -7.46 0.70
C MET A 17 1.11 -8.10 0.40
N ALA A 18 1.10 -9.10 -0.46
CA ALA A 18 -0.09 -9.84 -0.79
C ALA A 18 -0.08 -11.16 -0.03
N GLN A 19 -1.15 -11.42 0.69
CA GLN A 19 -1.31 -12.68 1.43
C GLN A 19 -2.51 -13.42 0.91
N GLY A 20 -2.30 -14.69 0.62
CA GLY A 20 -3.38 -15.60 0.26
C GLY A 20 -3.32 -16.83 1.15
N GLY A 21 -4.19 -17.79 0.90
CA GLY A 21 -4.22 -19.01 1.70
C GLY A 21 -2.96 -19.82 1.52
N GLY A 22 -2.04 -19.71 2.47
CA GLY A 22 -0.82 -20.50 2.49
C GLY A 22 0.37 -19.89 1.80
N PHE A 23 0.27 -18.66 1.28
CA PHE A 23 1.42 -18.03 0.64
C PHE A 23 1.45 -16.53 0.91
N GLN A 24 2.62 -15.95 0.78
CA GLN A 24 2.83 -14.52 0.94
C GLN A 24 3.78 -14.05 -0.15
N VAL A 25 3.40 -12.97 -0.82
CA VAL A 25 4.20 -12.39 -1.89
C VAL A 25 4.41 -10.92 -1.57
N SER A 26 5.63 -10.45 -1.76
CA SER A 26 5.92 -9.03 -1.66
C SER A 26 6.36 -8.49 -3.01
N ALA A 27 5.92 -7.29 -3.33
CA ALA A 27 6.25 -6.65 -4.59
C ALA A 27 6.32 -5.16 -4.37
N ASP A 28 6.97 -4.46 -5.28
CA ASP A 28 7.01 -3.01 -5.24
C ASP A 28 5.88 -2.44 -6.07
N GLY A 29 5.28 -1.38 -5.56
CA GLY A 29 4.22 -0.68 -6.25
C GLY A 29 4.35 0.82 -6.03
N GLN A 30 3.52 1.58 -6.73
CA GLN A 30 3.50 3.02 -6.62
C GLN A 30 2.16 3.45 -6.05
N ALA A 31 2.19 4.21 -4.97
CA ALA A 31 0.96 4.71 -4.36
C ALA A 31 0.31 5.73 -5.28
N LEU A 32 -1.00 5.59 -5.47
CA LEU A 32 -1.77 6.51 -6.30
C LEU A 32 -2.38 7.65 -5.48
N SER A 33 -2.33 7.54 -4.17
CA SER A 33 -2.81 8.58 -3.28
C SER A 33 -1.99 8.56 -2.00
N ALA A 34 -2.14 9.60 -1.19
CA ALA A 34 -1.45 9.66 0.09
C ALA A 34 -1.94 8.53 1.00
N GLY A 35 -1.00 7.90 1.69
CA GLY A 35 -1.31 6.81 2.61
C GLY A 35 -1.38 7.29 4.03
N ILE A 36 -2.41 6.84 4.74
CA ILE A 36 -2.59 7.10 6.16
C ILE A 36 -2.68 5.74 6.84
N LEU A 37 -1.96 5.58 7.93
CA LEU A 37 -1.90 4.31 8.64
C LEU A 37 -3.30 3.84 8.99
N GLY A 38 -3.60 2.58 8.65
CA GLY A 38 -4.92 2.00 8.88
C GLY A 38 -5.95 2.31 7.82
N GLN A 39 -5.63 3.13 6.82
CA GLN A 39 -6.55 3.51 5.75
C GLN A 39 -6.28 2.69 4.51
N ALA A 40 -7.31 2.56 3.68
CA ALA A 40 -7.16 1.92 2.37
C ALA A 40 -6.50 2.89 1.39
N VAL A 41 -5.68 2.34 0.52
CA VAL A 41 -5.00 3.12 -0.51
C VAL A 41 -4.90 2.29 -1.78
N ARG A 42 -4.90 2.96 -2.92
CA ARG A 42 -4.71 2.31 -4.20
C ARG A 42 -3.24 2.34 -4.57
N VAL A 43 -2.77 1.24 -5.06
CA VAL A 43 -1.37 1.07 -5.44
C VAL A 43 -1.31 0.51 -6.85
N LYS A 44 -0.48 1.13 -7.69
CA LYS A 44 -0.24 0.64 -9.03
C LYS A 44 0.98 -0.26 -9.01
N MET A 45 0.78 -1.50 -9.44
CA MET A 45 1.85 -2.49 -9.49
C MET A 45 2.69 -2.33 -10.75
N ASP A 46 3.84 -3.00 -10.78
CA ASP A 46 4.76 -2.94 -11.92
C ASP A 46 4.13 -3.43 -13.22
N ASN A 47 3.17 -4.34 -13.12
CA ASN A 47 2.48 -4.85 -14.30
C ASN A 47 1.34 -3.95 -14.77
N GLY A 48 1.19 -2.76 -14.18
CA GLY A 48 0.14 -1.82 -14.53
C GLY A 48 -1.18 -2.04 -13.82
N ARG A 49 -1.28 -3.06 -13.00
CA ARG A 49 -2.50 -3.33 -12.23
C ARG A 49 -2.62 -2.37 -11.06
N VAL A 50 -3.85 -1.96 -10.79
CA VAL A 50 -4.17 -1.16 -9.62
C VAL A 50 -4.86 -2.05 -8.60
N MET A 51 -4.33 -2.07 -7.40
CA MET A 51 -4.89 -2.87 -6.31
C MET A 51 -5.15 -1.97 -5.12
N THR A 52 -6.17 -2.31 -4.35
CA THR A 52 -6.48 -1.59 -3.13
C THR A 52 -5.95 -2.39 -1.95
N GLY A 53 -5.23 -1.73 -1.07
CA GLY A 53 -4.72 -2.36 0.13
C GLY A 53 -4.84 -1.46 1.33
N THR A 54 -4.43 -1.96 2.47
CA THR A 54 -4.46 -1.23 3.73
C THR A 54 -3.05 -0.85 4.13
N VAL A 55 -2.86 0.39 4.52
CA VAL A 55 -1.55 0.87 4.97
C VAL A 55 -1.29 0.30 6.35
N ILE A 56 -0.22 -0.48 6.48
CA ILE A 56 0.14 -1.10 7.76
C ILE A 56 1.45 -0.56 8.32
N ASP A 57 2.19 0.18 7.51
CA ASP A 57 3.47 0.73 7.93
C ASP A 57 3.80 1.92 7.04
N ALA A 58 4.91 2.59 7.33
CA ALA A 58 5.32 3.82 6.65
C ALA A 58 5.47 3.64 5.14
N ARG A 59 5.74 2.43 4.66
CA ARG A 59 5.92 2.16 3.24
C ARG A 59 5.34 0.82 2.83
N THR A 60 4.49 0.26 3.66
CA THR A 60 3.99 -1.08 3.42
C THR A 60 2.48 -1.06 3.33
N VAL A 61 1.97 -1.67 2.29
CA VAL A 61 0.54 -1.81 2.05
C VAL A 61 0.23 -3.30 1.99
N LYS A 62 -0.76 -3.72 2.74
CA LYS A 62 -1.19 -5.11 2.76
C LYS A 62 -2.39 -5.28 1.86
N VAL A 63 -2.30 -6.24 0.95
CA VAL A 63 -3.37 -6.58 0.01
C VAL A 63 -3.80 -8.00 0.29
N ASP A 64 -5.09 -8.22 0.46
CA ASP A 64 -5.67 -9.55 0.60
C ASP A 64 -6.05 -10.08 -0.78
N ILE A 65 -5.70 -11.31 -1.02
CA ILE A 65 -6.01 -11.98 -2.27
C ILE A 65 -7.14 -12.97 -2.07
#